data_3a4711320201417d75a27faade68e76b
#
_entry.id   3a4711320201417d75a27faade68e76b
#
_cell.length_a   1.000
_cell.length_b   1.000
_cell.length_c   1.000
_cell.angle_alpha   90.00
_cell.angle_beta   90.00
_cell.angle_gamma   90.00
#
_symmetry.space_group_name_H-M   'P 1'
#
loop_
_entity.id
_entity.type
_entity.pdbx_description
1 polymer ?
#
loop_
_entity_poly.entity_id
_entity_poly.type
_entity_poly.pdbx_seq_one_letter_code
_entity_poly.pdbx_strand_id
1 'polypeptide(L)'
;MASPGHMLPAKQFLCSICQQVFTDPVTTPCGHNFCLACIQNVWDGSEVCQCPTCNKTFTSLPEISINTAFKELADTFRNITVCSSASQLCAAKPGEVACDVCAATSLQVKALKSCLVCLTSYCEAHLEPHQGVATLKIHKLIEPVNNLQERMCKKHERLLEMFCRDEQKCVCQFCTEIEHKDHHAVTIEDESGERKVQMKKTEADFQQMIQERLEKVEEIKSCLKLSNTSAEEEMKESDRLFTSLIRFIEERQIEANAEIKEKQKAAERKAEELVDQLQQEITELQSRNAELEELSFSEDHLHVLKRSPSLMSPPPTKEWMEIGVHPELCVGTVRGALSKLDDTLKSELDGLKKEEMKKMQKYAVDVVLDPDTAHPNIVLSADGKEAGRGDLLHIVPDNPQRFDPVICVLGKRGFLSGRFYFQVAVGSKTFWDLGVVKESVNRKGMITSKPENGFWTVRLRSGEEYRALDSPSVLLSLKEKPQIVGVFTDYEQGTVSFFDVEARSPIYTFTGCLFSGRIFPFFSPGVFDEGKNTAPLVIKAVNH
;
A
#
# COMPACT_ATOMS: atom_id res chain seq x y z
N MET A 1 -37.91 28.66 14.05
CA MET A 1 -37.69 27.95 15.31
C MET A 1 -36.21 27.58 15.36
N ALA A 2 -35.44 28.34 16.12
CA ALA A 2 -34.01 28.08 16.31
C ALA A 2 -33.86 26.94 17.32
N SER A 3 -33.15 25.86 16.93
CA SER A 3 -32.78 24.77 17.82
C SER A 3 -31.85 25.31 18.92
N PRO A 4 -31.99 24.87 20.18
CA PRO A 4 -31.11 25.31 21.26
C PRO A 4 -29.70 24.77 21.01
N GLY A 5 -28.73 25.70 20.98
CA GLY A 5 -27.31 25.35 20.90
C GLY A 5 -26.94 24.36 22.00
N HIS A 6 -26.23 23.32 21.65
CA HIS A 6 -25.58 22.42 22.59
C HIS A 6 -24.58 23.25 23.42
N MET A 7 -24.97 23.60 24.63
CA MET A 7 -24.03 24.06 25.65
C MET A 7 -23.12 22.86 25.96
N LEU A 8 -21.84 22.98 25.66
CA LEU A 8 -20.84 22.03 26.08
C LEU A 8 -20.93 21.82 27.59
N PRO A 9 -20.91 20.58 28.13
CA PRO A 9 -21.07 20.34 29.55
C PRO A 9 -19.95 21.05 30.32
N ALA A 10 -20.30 21.93 31.21
CA ALA A 10 -19.38 22.77 32.01
C ALA A 10 -18.27 21.95 32.70
N LYS A 11 -18.54 20.69 33.03
CA LYS A 11 -17.57 19.75 33.65
C LYS A 11 -16.34 19.45 32.78
N GLN A 12 -16.40 19.68 31.48
CA GLN A 12 -15.26 19.40 30.58
C GLN A 12 -14.19 20.52 30.63
N PHE A 13 -14.51 21.65 31.20
CA PHE A 13 -13.59 22.79 31.33
C PHE A 13 -13.03 22.97 32.75
N LEU A 14 -13.27 22.01 33.65
CA LEU A 14 -12.81 22.06 35.04
C LEU A 14 -11.61 21.11 35.26
N CYS A 15 -10.56 21.63 35.86
CA CYS A 15 -9.43 20.83 36.32
C CYS A 15 -9.89 19.92 37.47
N SER A 16 -9.63 18.60 37.34
CA SER A 16 -10.01 17.60 38.36
C SER A 16 -9.26 17.75 39.69
N ILE A 17 -8.15 18.51 39.73
CA ILE A 17 -7.35 18.74 40.92
C ILE A 17 -7.91 19.96 41.69
N CYS A 18 -8.02 21.13 41.05
CA CYS A 18 -8.47 22.35 41.74
C CYS A 18 -9.98 22.63 41.57
N GLN A 19 -10.69 21.88 40.77
CA GLN A 19 -12.13 22.04 40.45
C GLN A 19 -12.52 23.42 39.87
N GLN A 20 -11.53 24.15 39.34
CA GLN A 20 -11.73 25.42 38.67
C GLN A 20 -11.51 25.30 37.16
N VAL A 21 -11.97 26.29 36.40
CA VAL A 21 -11.71 26.38 34.96
C VAL A 21 -10.20 26.35 34.73
N PHE A 22 -9.77 25.56 33.78
CA PHE A 22 -8.34 25.35 33.49
C PHE A 22 -7.58 26.68 33.33
N THR A 23 -6.44 26.75 34.04
CA THR A 23 -5.42 27.80 33.88
C THR A 23 -4.17 27.18 33.33
N ASP A 24 -3.69 27.69 32.18
CA ASP A 24 -2.55 27.10 31.46
C ASP A 24 -2.65 25.56 31.34
N PRO A 25 -3.70 25.07 30.64
CA PRO A 25 -3.96 23.62 30.55
C PRO A 25 -2.85 22.89 29.84
N VAL A 26 -2.44 21.76 30.40
CA VAL A 26 -1.47 20.83 29.83
C VAL A 26 -2.09 19.45 29.67
N THR A 27 -1.70 18.73 28.63
CA THR A 27 -2.17 17.38 28.36
C THR A 27 -1.07 16.37 28.71
N THR A 28 -1.39 15.42 29.58
CA THR A 28 -0.48 14.32 29.92
C THR A 28 -0.40 13.27 28.80
N PRO A 29 0.63 12.42 28.72
CA PRO A 29 0.76 11.37 27.70
C PRO A 29 -0.37 10.33 27.68
N CYS A 30 -1.19 10.28 28.72
CA CYS A 30 -2.40 9.46 28.77
C CYS A 30 -3.67 10.21 28.31
N GLY A 31 -3.55 11.46 27.83
CA GLY A 31 -4.65 12.23 27.25
C GLY A 31 -5.49 13.04 28.25
N HIS A 32 -5.18 13.08 29.54
CA HIS A 32 -5.90 13.87 30.53
C HIS A 32 -5.33 15.29 30.67
N ASN A 33 -6.22 16.26 30.91
CA ASN A 33 -5.88 17.67 31.01
C ASN A 33 -5.90 18.15 32.48
N PHE A 34 -4.93 18.99 32.84
CA PHE A 34 -4.80 19.62 34.14
C PHE A 34 -4.29 21.05 34.00
N CYS A 35 -4.46 21.90 35.01
CA CYS A 35 -3.69 23.14 35.07
C CYS A 35 -2.20 22.78 35.22
N LEU A 36 -1.32 23.52 34.56
CA LEU A 36 0.13 23.30 34.65
C LEU A 36 0.62 23.27 36.11
N ALA A 37 0.28 24.30 36.90
CA ALA A 37 0.64 24.41 38.29
C ALA A 37 0.07 23.26 39.14
N CYS A 38 -1.16 22.78 38.85
CA CYS A 38 -1.78 21.71 39.60
C CYS A 38 -1.07 20.38 39.41
N ILE A 39 -0.72 20.01 38.16
CA ILE A 39 -0.07 18.73 37.90
C ILE A 39 1.40 18.75 38.32
N GLN A 40 2.08 19.90 38.20
CA GLN A 40 3.44 20.06 38.70
C GLN A 40 3.48 19.85 40.22
N ASN A 41 2.59 20.48 41.00
CA ASN A 41 2.50 20.29 42.44
C ASN A 41 2.21 18.84 42.86
N VAL A 42 1.52 18.03 42.05
CA VAL A 42 1.28 16.61 42.32
C VAL A 42 2.52 15.78 42.04
N TRP A 43 3.33 16.14 41.06
CA TRP A 43 4.53 15.42 40.67
C TRP A 43 5.77 15.89 41.43
N ASP A 44 5.79 17.15 41.91
CA ASP A 44 6.87 17.68 42.73
C ASP A 44 6.97 16.91 44.08
N GLY A 45 8.09 16.25 44.29
CA GLY A 45 8.35 15.46 45.47
C GLY A 45 7.87 14.00 45.46
N SER A 46 7.29 13.54 44.33
CA SER A 46 6.88 12.15 44.17
C SER A 46 7.95 11.33 43.46
N GLU A 47 8.34 10.18 43.99
CA GLU A 47 9.26 9.26 43.32
C GLU A 47 8.71 8.65 42.03
N VAL A 48 7.39 8.68 41.82
CA VAL A 48 6.71 8.13 40.66
C VAL A 48 5.68 9.13 40.12
N CYS A 49 5.85 9.59 38.90
CA CYS A 49 4.89 10.44 38.21
C CYS A 49 3.65 9.63 37.78
N GLN A 50 2.49 9.96 38.33
CA GLN A 50 1.23 9.27 38.06
C GLN A 50 0.14 10.25 37.62
N CYS A 51 -0.72 9.84 36.69
CA CYS A 51 -1.88 10.65 36.28
C CYS A 51 -2.98 10.59 37.35
N PRO A 52 -3.40 11.73 37.96
CA PRO A 52 -4.44 11.74 38.99
C PRO A 52 -5.82 11.24 38.55
N THR A 53 -6.10 11.23 37.27
CA THR A 53 -7.42 10.82 36.74
C THR A 53 -7.50 9.34 36.39
N CYS A 54 -6.44 8.72 35.86
CA CYS A 54 -6.47 7.31 35.42
C CYS A 54 -5.41 6.44 36.09
N ASN A 55 -4.63 6.97 37.02
CA ASN A 55 -3.57 6.27 37.78
C ASN A 55 -2.46 5.65 36.91
N LYS A 56 -2.35 6.05 35.62
CA LYS A 56 -1.28 5.59 34.76
C LYS A 56 0.05 6.18 35.22
N THR A 57 1.04 5.32 35.49
CA THR A 57 2.39 5.71 35.88
C THR A 57 3.26 5.97 34.65
N PHE A 58 4.21 6.91 34.81
CA PHE A 58 5.19 7.25 33.78
C PHE A 58 6.58 6.93 34.32
N THR A 59 7.42 6.32 33.50
CA THR A 59 8.77 5.86 33.88
C THR A 59 9.79 6.99 34.06
N SER A 60 9.47 8.20 33.58
CA SER A 60 10.23 9.44 33.75
C SER A 60 9.26 10.60 33.80
N LEU A 61 9.70 11.76 34.28
CA LEU A 61 8.88 12.99 34.24
C LEU A 61 8.50 13.33 32.81
N PRO A 62 7.21 13.29 32.44
CA PRO A 62 6.77 13.61 31.09
C PRO A 62 7.04 15.07 30.72
N GLU A 63 7.56 15.32 29.53
CA GLU A 63 7.55 16.68 28.97
C GLU A 63 6.11 17.09 28.67
N ILE A 64 5.63 18.12 29.39
CA ILE A 64 4.30 18.70 29.19
C ILE A 64 4.43 20.14 28.74
N SER A 65 3.67 20.51 27.71
CA SER A 65 3.56 21.88 27.22
C SER A 65 2.12 22.38 27.33
N ILE A 66 1.95 23.69 27.39
CA ILE A 66 0.62 24.29 27.44
C ILE A 66 -0.12 24.00 26.15
N ASN A 67 -1.29 23.41 26.25
CA ASN A 67 -2.20 23.20 25.14
C ASN A 67 -2.90 24.52 24.79
N THR A 68 -2.33 25.27 23.84
CA THR A 68 -2.77 26.62 23.47
C THR A 68 -4.20 26.62 22.94
N ALA A 69 -4.60 25.65 22.13
CA ALA A 69 -5.97 25.54 21.61
C ALA A 69 -6.98 25.31 22.73
N PHE A 70 -6.65 24.46 23.69
CA PHE A 70 -7.53 24.21 24.84
C PHE A 70 -7.53 25.38 25.83
N LYS A 71 -6.44 26.15 25.95
CA LYS A 71 -6.36 27.38 26.72
C LYS A 71 -7.32 28.41 26.17
N GLU A 72 -7.35 28.66 24.85
CA GLU A 72 -8.27 29.63 24.23
C GLU A 72 -9.74 29.27 24.50
N LEU A 73 -10.08 27.97 24.42
CA LEU A 73 -11.43 27.50 24.74
C LEU A 73 -11.78 27.68 26.22
N ALA A 74 -10.87 27.42 27.16
CA ALA A 74 -11.08 27.60 28.59
C ALA A 74 -11.22 29.08 28.95
N ASP A 75 -10.45 29.97 28.33
CA ASP A 75 -10.53 31.41 28.53
C ASP A 75 -11.84 31.96 27.95
N THR A 76 -12.30 31.49 26.80
CA THR A 76 -13.61 31.83 26.24
C THR A 76 -14.74 31.41 27.20
N PHE A 77 -14.67 30.19 27.73
CA PHE A 77 -15.65 29.67 28.69
C PHE A 77 -15.66 30.51 30.00
N ARG A 78 -14.47 30.90 30.50
CA ARG A 78 -14.34 31.75 31.68
C ARG A 78 -15.01 33.13 31.47
N ASN A 79 -14.82 33.73 30.28
CA ASN A 79 -15.41 35.03 29.94
C ASN A 79 -16.94 34.95 29.79
N ILE A 80 -17.52 33.84 29.33
CA ILE A 80 -18.97 33.63 29.24
C ILE A 80 -19.60 33.51 30.63
N THR A 81 -18.90 32.89 31.59
CA THR A 81 -19.43 32.61 32.94
C THR A 81 -19.45 33.87 33.83
N VAL A 82 -18.63 34.88 33.54
CA VAL A 82 -18.54 36.13 34.31
C VAL A 82 -19.67 37.14 33.94
N CYS A 83 -20.37 36.96 32.81
CA CYS A 83 -21.40 37.91 32.32
C CYS A 83 -22.81 37.73 32.91
N SER A 84 -23.05 36.87 33.91
CA SER A 84 -24.40 36.59 34.43
C SER A 84 -24.74 37.19 35.81
N SER A 85 -24.00 38.19 36.29
CA SER A 85 -24.43 38.92 37.49
C SER A 85 -24.03 40.37 37.47
N ALA A 86 -25.07 41.23 37.53
CA ALA A 86 -25.13 42.66 37.83
C ALA A 86 -25.05 43.64 36.64
N SER A 87 -26.12 44.38 36.45
CA SER A 87 -26.30 45.64 35.73
C SER A 87 -25.17 46.66 35.98
N GLN A 88 -24.08 46.53 35.22
CA GLN A 88 -23.09 47.57 35.05
C GLN A 88 -23.03 47.94 33.56
N LEU A 89 -23.16 49.23 33.27
CA LEU A 89 -22.93 49.85 31.97
C LEU A 89 -21.74 49.19 31.28
N CYS A 90 -21.99 48.29 30.30
CA CYS A 90 -20.94 47.55 29.64
C CYS A 90 -20.08 48.50 28.80
N ALA A 91 -18.83 48.71 29.21
CA ALA A 91 -17.85 49.40 28.36
C ALA A 91 -17.66 48.61 27.04
N ALA A 92 -17.62 49.31 25.90
CA ALA A 92 -17.35 48.72 24.61
C ALA A 92 -15.94 48.11 24.61
N LYS A 93 -15.84 46.81 24.28
CA LYS A 93 -14.57 46.12 24.11
C LYS A 93 -13.89 46.51 22.80
N PRO A 94 -12.57 46.32 22.64
CA PRO A 94 -11.90 46.52 21.37
C PRO A 94 -12.60 45.73 20.25
N GLY A 95 -13.06 46.42 19.20
CA GLY A 95 -13.84 45.88 18.09
C GLY A 95 -15.36 46.00 18.22
N GLU A 96 -15.91 46.37 19.37
CA GLU A 96 -17.32 46.70 19.54
C GLU A 96 -17.59 48.18 19.26
N VAL A 97 -18.76 48.46 18.71
CA VAL A 97 -19.18 49.85 18.42
C VAL A 97 -19.54 50.55 19.71
N ALA A 98 -18.91 51.66 19.99
CA ALA A 98 -19.24 52.52 21.12
C ALA A 98 -20.42 53.47 20.81
N CYS A 99 -21.12 53.88 21.83
CA CYS A 99 -22.15 54.93 21.72
C CYS A 99 -21.48 56.26 21.47
N ASP A 100 -21.78 56.91 20.33
CA ASP A 100 -21.19 58.18 19.94
C ASP A 100 -21.56 59.33 20.92
N VAL A 101 -22.73 59.24 21.53
CA VAL A 101 -23.16 60.23 22.54
C VAL A 101 -22.39 60.08 23.85
N CYS A 102 -22.08 58.89 24.26
CA CYS A 102 -21.24 58.60 25.43
C CYS A 102 -19.76 58.92 25.20
N ALA A 103 -19.29 58.92 23.98
CA ALA A 103 -17.90 59.23 23.64
C ALA A 103 -17.43 60.59 24.13
N ALA A 104 -18.36 61.59 24.27
CA ALA A 104 -18.07 62.86 24.82
C ALA A 104 -17.84 62.91 26.36
N THR A 105 -18.11 61.75 27.06
CA THR A 105 -18.06 61.68 28.54
C THR A 105 -17.01 60.75 29.08
N SER A 106 -16.01 60.41 28.30
CA SER A 106 -14.91 59.49 28.66
C SER A 106 -15.34 58.02 29.01
N LEU A 107 -16.64 57.71 28.97
CA LEU A 107 -17.19 56.38 29.15
C LEU A 107 -17.57 55.81 27.79
N GLN A 108 -16.80 54.79 27.30
CA GLN A 108 -17.14 54.08 26.07
C GLN A 108 -18.19 53.00 26.37
N VAL A 109 -19.47 53.40 26.37
CA VAL A 109 -20.57 52.44 26.52
C VAL A 109 -20.87 51.79 25.18
N LYS A 110 -21.06 50.46 25.16
CA LYS A 110 -21.41 49.69 23.97
C LYS A 110 -22.70 50.20 23.34
N ALA A 111 -22.71 50.46 22.04
CA ALA A 111 -23.89 50.80 21.29
C ALA A 111 -24.85 49.61 21.16
N LEU A 112 -26.15 49.86 21.25
CA LEU A 112 -27.23 48.89 21.05
C LEU A 112 -27.76 48.93 19.62
N LYS A 113 -27.86 50.16 19.03
CA LYS A 113 -28.32 50.39 17.65
C LYS A 113 -27.58 51.57 17.03
N SER A 114 -27.46 51.53 15.70
CA SER A 114 -27.03 52.65 14.88
C SER A 114 -28.20 53.19 14.08
N CYS A 115 -28.37 54.52 14.07
CA CYS A 115 -29.40 55.18 13.28
C CYS A 115 -28.83 55.61 11.92
N LEU A 116 -29.44 55.19 10.85
CA LEU A 116 -29.00 55.50 9.47
C LEU A 116 -29.39 56.94 9.05
N VAL A 117 -30.31 57.62 9.77
CA VAL A 117 -30.69 58.95 9.48
C VAL A 117 -29.87 59.94 10.32
N CYS A 118 -29.65 59.64 11.60
CA CYS A 118 -28.81 60.49 12.48
C CYS A 118 -27.31 60.25 12.27
N LEU A 119 -26.92 59.14 11.60
CA LEU A 119 -25.52 58.65 11.40
C LEU A 119 -24.77 58.55 12.73
N THR A 120 -25.45 58.04 13.75
CA THR A 120 -24.95 57.96 15.13
C THR A 120 -25.34 56.64 15.76
N SER A 121 -24.45 56.05 16.54
CA SER A 121 -24.64 54.78 17.28
C SER A 121 -25.02 55.10 18.73
N TYR A 122 -26.05 54.46 19.27
CA TYR A 122 -26.64 54.73 20.57
C TYR A 122 -26.60 53.50 21.49
N CYS A 123 -26.23 53.68 22.74
CA CYS A 123 -26.50 52.76 23.82
C CYS A 123 -27.98 52.75 24.20
N GLU A 124 -28.42 51.88 25.09
CA GLU A 124 -29.80 51.70 25.48
C GLU A 124 -30.41 53.04 25.99
N ALA A 125 -29.71 53.76 26.88
CA ALA A 125 -30.16 55.02 27.43
C ALA A 125 -30.29 56.13 26.38
N HIS A 126 -29.36 56.23 25.43
CA HIS A 126 -29.39 57.23 24.38
C HIS A 126 -30.29 56.88 23.19
N LEU A 127 -30.74 55.60 23.11
CA LEU A 127 -31.71 55.16 22.11
C LEU A 127 -33.16 55.51 22.47
N GLU A 128 -33.46 55.71 23.75
CA GLU A 128 -34.80 55.98 24.26
C GLU A 128 -35.57 57.11 23.48
N PRO A 129 -34.97 58.24 23.06
CA PRO A 129 -35.64 59.21 22.22
C PRO A 129 -36.17 58.68 20.91
N HIS A 130 -35.45 57.70 20.27
CA HIS A 130 -35.90 57.04 19.05
C HIS A 130 -37.08 56.08 19.28
N GLN A 131 -37.36 55.73 20.53
CA GLN A 131 -38.50 54.88 20.90
C GLN A 131 -39.68 55.72 21.40
N GLY A 132 -39.41 56.93 21.95
CA GLY A 132 -40.41 57.80 22.57
C GLY A 132 -40.98 58.90 21.64
N VAL A 133 -40.13 59.56 20.84
CA VAL A 133 -40.48 60.71 20.02
C VAL A 133 -41.04 60.34 18.66
N ALA A 134 -42.22 60.81 18.28
CA ALA A 134 -42.91 60.42 17.04
C ALA A 134 -42.07 60.65 15.76
N THR A 135 -41.33 61.75 15.67
CA THR A 135 -40.47 62.09 14.52
C THR A 135 -39.19 61.24 14.44
N LEU A 136 -38.72 60.73 15.57
CA LEU A 136 -37.52 59.88 15.61
C LEU A 136 -37.85 58.39 15.45
N LYS A 137 -39.10 57.95 15.70
CA LYS A 137 -39.56 56.57 15.50
C LYS A 137 -39.50 56.12 14.06
N ILE A 138 -39.56 57.01 13.09
CA ILE A 138 -39.51 56.76 11.67
C ILE A 138 -38.07 56.51 11.18
N HIS A 139 -37.06 56.80 12.01
CA HIS A 139 -35.65 56.58 11.63
C HIS A 139 -35.33 55.11 11.60
N LYS A 140 -34.65 54.67 10.52
CA LYS A 140 -34.22 53.28 10.34
C LYS A 140 -33.06 52.97 11.29
N LEU A 141 -33.31 52.09 12.24
CA LEU A 141 -32.31 51.58 13.19
C LEU A 141 -31.77 50.23 12.72
N ILE A 142 -30.46 50.08 12.78
CA ILE A 142 -29.76 48.82 12.43
C ILE A 142 -28.90 48.36 13.60
N GLU A 143 -28.36 47.14 13.50
CA GLU A 143 -27.32 46.64 14.42
C GLU A 143 -26.11 47.60 14.41
N PRO A 144 -25.40 47.75 15.56
CA PRO A 144 -24.29 48.69 15.66
C PRO A 144 -23.22 48.42 14.60
N VAL A 145 -22.83 49.44 13.85
CA VAL A 145 -21.79 49.36 12.82
C VAL A 145 -20.79 50.49 12.99
N ASN A 146 -19.52 50.17 12.74
CA ASN A 146 -18.49 51.18 12.61
C ASN A 146 -18.64 51.88 11.25
N ASN A 147 -18.17 53.12 11.14
CA ASN A 147 -18.12 53.86 9.89
C ASN A 147 -19.48 54.05 9.19
N LEU A 148 -20.46 54.60 9.89
CA LEU A 148 -21.76 54.96 9.30
C LEU A 148 -21.61 55.84 8.06
N GLN A 149 -20.54 56.65 7.99
CA GLN A 149 -20.24 57.50 6.83
C GLN A 149 -19.93 56.68 5.54
N GLU A 150 -19.41 55.47 5.63
CA GLU A 150 -19.19 54.61 4.47
C GLU A 150 -20.48 54.11 3.82
N ARG A 151 -21.59 54.25 4.55
CA ARG A 151 -22.93 53.96 4.05
C ARG A 151 -23.58 55.11 3.29
N MET A 152 -22.84 56.22 3.15
CA MET A 152 -23.30 57.41 2.41
C MET A 152 -22.66 57.49 1.04
N CYS A 153 -23.47 57.85 0.06
CA CYS A 153 -22.97 58.13 -1.27
C CYS A 153 -22.10 59.39 -1.25
N LYS A 154 -20.85 59.28 -1.66
CA LYS A 154 -19.88 60.41 -1.66
C LYS A 154 -20.26 61.55 -2.60
N LYS A 155 -21.12 61.30 -3.61
CA LYS A 155 -21.55 62.30 -4.59
C LYS A 155 -22.82 63.02 -4.18
N HIS A 156 -23.77 62.32 -3.56
CA HIS A 156 -25.11 62.82 -3.31
C HIS A 156 -25.42 62.94 -1.83
N GLU A 157 -24.50 62.63 -0.93
CA GLU A 157 -24.64 62.62 0.53
C GLU A 157 -25.95 61.95 1.01
N ARG A 158 -26.37 60.88 0.29
CA ARG A 158 -27.56 60.10 0.57
C ARG A 158 -27.17 58.68 0.93
N LEU A 159 -28.02 57.97 1.65
CA LEU A 159 -27.82 56.61 2.06
C LEU A 159 -27.68 55.71 0.83
N LEU A 160 -26.76 54.77 0.88
CA LEU A 160 -26.62 53.68 -0.10
C LEU A 160 -27.69 52.63 0.21
N GLU A 161 -28.71 52.54 -0.64
CA GLU A 161 -29.85 51.62 -0.47
C GLU A 161 -29.97 50.61 -1.62
N MET A 162 -29.29 50.91 -2.73
CA MET A 162 -29.34 50.10 -3.93
C MET A 162 -27.98 49.49 -4.24
N PHE A 163 -27.99 48.35 -4.90
CA PHE A 163 -26.81 47.65 -5.42
C PHE A 163 -26.91 47.54 -6.93
N CYS A 164 -25.95 48.10 -7.64
CA CYS A 164 -25.84 47.96 -9.08
C CYS A 164 -25.13 46.62 -9.40
N ARG A 165 -25.86 45.67 -10.00
CA ARG A 165 -25.32 44.36 -10.37
C ARG A 165 -24.29 44.41 -11.52
N ASP A 166 -24.45 45.39 -12.42
CA ASP A 166 -23.54 45.54 -13.57
C ASP A 166 -22.18 46.06 -13.12
N GLU A 167 -22.12 47.04 -12.21
CA GLU A 167 -20.86 47.56 -11.69
C GLU A 167 -20.42 46.96 -10.37
N GLN A 168 -21.24 46.10 -9.76
CA GLN A 168 -20.95 45.44 -8.47
C GLN A 168 -20.67 46.47 -7.33
N LYS A 169 -21.48 47.56 -7.27
CA LYS A 169 -21.30 48.65 -6.32
C LYS A 169 -22.60 48.98 -5.62
N CYS A 170 -22.48 49.38 -4.32
CA CYS A 170 -23.58 49.99 -3.62
C CYS A 170 -23.74 51.46 -4.07
N VAL A 171 -24.97 51.87 -4.39
CA VAL A 171 -25.33 53.17 -4.91
C VAL A 171 -26.55 53.75 -4.16
N CYS A 172 -26.73 55.07 -4.15
CA CYS A 172 -27.96 55.64 -3.64
C CYS A 172 -29.03 55.72 -4.75
N GLN A 173 -30.28 55.95 -4.38
CA GLN A 173 -31.38 56.04 -5.34
C GLN A 173 -31.15 57.11 -6.42
N PHE A 174 -30.51 58.21 -6.09
CA PHE A 174 -30.18 59.28 -7.06
C PHE A 174 -29.17 58.81 -8.12
N CYS A 175 -28.23 57.95 -7.74
CA CYS A 175 -27.30 57.36 -8.70
C CYS A 175 -28.05 56.49 -9.70
N THR A 176 -29.07 55.74 -9.28
CA THR A 176 -29.84 54.86 -10.20
C THR A 176 -30.70 55.65 -11.19
N GLU A 177 -31.03 56.89 -10.88
CA GLU A 177 -31.80 57.76 -11.78
C GLU A 177 -30.93 58.47 -12.83
N ILE A 178 -29.61 58.64 -12.55
CA ILE A 178 -28.71 59.43 -13.40
C ILE A 178 -27.62 58.56 -14.03
N GLU A 179 -26.67 58.10 -13.21
CA GLU A 179 -25.46 57.41 -13.70
C GLU A 179 -25.72 55.92 -13.98
N HIS A 180 -26.65 55.30 -13.27
CA HIS A 180 -26.95 53.85 -13.40
C HIS A 180 -28.37 53.60 -13.93
N LYS A 181 -28.91 54.54 -14.72
CA LYS A 181 -30.30 54.50 -15.20
C LYS A 181 -30.63 53.25 -16.03
N ASP A 182 -29.67 52.80 -16.83
CA ASP A 182 -29.83 51.62 -17.69
C ASP A 182 -29.22 50.36 -17.08
N HIS A 183 -28.73 50.44 -15.84
CA HIS A 183 -28.14 49.34 -15.12
C HIS A 183 -29.17 48.59 -14.27
N HIS A 184 -28.93 47.29 -14.07
CA HIS A 184 -29.78 46.49 -13.22
C HIS A 184 -29.44 46.74 -11.73
N ALA A 185 -30.22 47.60 -11.10
CA ALA A 185 -30.08 47.92 -9.68
C ALA A 185 -31.18 47.24 -8.87
N VAL A 186 -30.80 46.64 -7.75
CA VAL A 186 -31.68 45.98 -6.76
C VAL A 186 -31.45 46.57 -5.39
N THR A 187 -32.30 46.27 -4.40
CA THR A 187 -32.05 46.74 -3.03
C THR A 187 -30.83 46.00 -2.43
N ILE A 188 -30.10 46.70 -1.54
CA ILE A 188 -28.96 46.06 -0.85
C ILE A 188 -29.43 44.87 -0.03
N GLU A 189 -30.63 44.93 0.56
CA GLU A 189 -31.22 43.84 1.32
C GLU A 189 -31.44 42.61 0.46
N ASP A 190 -32.05 42.76 -0.74
CA ASP A 190 -32.32 41.63 -1.66
C ASP A 190 -31.03 40.98 -2.17
N GLU A 191 -30.09 41.79 -2.67
CA GLU A 191 -28.79 41.30 -3.14
C GLU A 191 -28.00 40.58 -2.03
N SER A 192 -27.99 41.17 -0.82
CA SER A 192 -27.34 40.56 0.35
C SER A 192 -28.00 39.22 0.73
N GLY A 193 -29.34 39.17 0.62
CA GLY A 193 -30.10 37.93 0.84
C GLY A 193 -29.72 36.83 -0.14
N GLU A 194 -29.72 37.15 -1.43
CA GLU A 194 -29.32 36.20 -2.49
C GLU A 194 -27.87 35.71 -2.32
N ARG A 195 -26.93 36.64 -2.06
CA ARG A 195 -25.53 36.31 -1.81
C ARG A 195 -25.33 35.42 -0.59
N LYS A 196 -26.06 35.66 0.51
CA LYS A 196 -25.99 34.82 1.69
C LYS A 196 -26.46 33.38 1.41
N VAL A 197 -27.49 33.21 0.59
CA VAL A 197 -27.96 31.89 0.17
C VAL A 197 -26.87 31.18 -0.67
N GLN A 198 -26.27 31.92 -1.62
CA GLN A 198 -25.20 31.38 -2.45
C GLN A 198 -23.94 31.00 -1.62
N MET A 199 -23.55 31.86 -0.67
CA MET A 199 -22.44 31.57 0.26
C MET A 199 -22.67 30.30 1.05
N LYS A 200 -23.89 30.10 1.60
CA LYS A 200 -24.23 28.87 2.33
C LYS A 200 -24.14 27.62 1.46
N LYS A 201 -24.55 27.74 0.19
CA LYS A 201 -24.39 26.61 -0.76
C LYS A 201 -22.91 26.30 -1.00
N THR A 202 -22.11 27.34 -1.30
CA THR A 202 -20.66 27.18 -1.50
C THR A 202 -19.96 26.64 -0.25
N GLU A 203 -20.39 27.05 0.94
CA GLU A 203 -19.89 26.52 2.22
C GLU A 203 -20.17 25.02 2.34
N ALA A 204 -21.40 24.59 2.01
CA ALA A 204 -21.76 23.17 2.01
C ALA A 204 -20.92 22.38 0.99
N ASP A 205 -20.73 22.91 -0.22
CA ASP A 205 -19.90 22.29 -1.25
C ASP A 205 -18.43 22.14 -0.76
N PHE A 206 -17.89 23.18 -0.11
CA PHE A 206 -16.54 23.12 0.47
C PHE A 206 -16.45 22.10 1.60
N GLN A 207 -17.44 22.03 2.48
CA GLN A 207 -17.47 21.03 3.55
C GLN A 207 -17.48 19.59 2.99
N GLN A 208 -18.29 19.36 1.95
CA GLN A 208 -18.28 18.06 1.27
C GLN A 208 -16.90 17.74 0.68
N MET A 209 -16.30 18.68 -0.05
CA MET A 209 -14.96 18.50 -0.64
C MET A 209 -13.87 18.26 0.43
N ILE A 210 -13.98 18.87 1.60
CA ILE A 210 -13.07 18.64 2.73
C ILE A 210 -13.25 17.23 3.25
N GLN A 211 -14.50 16.81 3.47
CA GLN A 211 -14.82 15.46 3.97
C GLN A 211 -14.29 14.36 3.05
N GLU A 212 -14.52 14.47 1.75
CA GLU A 212 -14.01 13.52 0.75
C GLU A 212 -12.47 13.39 0.81
N ARG A 213 -11.78 14.52 1.02
CA ARG A 213 -10.32 14.52 1.14
C ARG A 213 -9.82 13.92 2.44
N LEU A 214 -10.51 14.14 3.55
CA LEU A 214 -10.20 13.54 4.84
C LEU A 214 -10.36 12.00 4.77
N GLU A 215 -11.44 11.52 4.16
CA GLU A 215 -11.66 10.10 3.95
C GLU A 215 -10.55 9.49 3.10
N LYS A 216 -10.13 10.18 2.03
CA LYS A 216 -9.02 9.71 1.19
C LYS A 216 -7.67 9.69 1.94
N VAL A 217 -7.43 10.64 2.82
CA VAL A 217 -6.23 10.64 3.69
C VAL A 217 -6.22 9.40 4.61
N GLU A 218 -7.35 9.06 5.22
CA GLU A 218 -7.43 7.89 6.09
C GLU A 218 -7.30 6.57 5.30
N GLU A 219 -7.87 6.50 4.10
CA GLU A 219 -7.66 5.38 3.19
C GLU A 219 -6.18 5.18 2.85
N ILE A 220 -5.47 6.27 2.49
CA ILE A 220 -4.03 6.22 2.18
C ILE A 220 -3.21 5.77 3.39
N LYS A 221 -3.49 6.31 4.58
CA LYS A 221 -2.80 5.91 5.82
C LYS A 221 -3.02 4.44 6.15
N SER A 222 -4.26 3.95 6.00
CA SER A 222 -4.58 2.54 6.20
C SER A 222 -3.84 1.64 5.22
N CYS A 223 -3.80 2.02 3.94
CA CYS A 223 -3.05 1.32 2.91
C CYS A 223 -1.55 1.27 3.22
N LEU A 224 -0.96 2.39 3.64
CA LEU A 224 0.46 2.46 4.03
C LEU A 224 0.76 1.55 5.23
N LYS A 225 -0.12 1.53 6.23
CA LYS A 225 0.04 0.63 7.39
C LYS A 225 0.04 -0.83 6.98
N LEU A 226 -0.91 -1.24 6.13
CA LEU A 226 -0.96 -2.61 5.59
C LEU A 226 0.29 -2.94 4.77
N SER A 227 0.77 -2.00 3.95
CA SER A 227 2.00 -2.18 3.16
C SER A 227 3.23 -2.39 4.05
N ASN A 228 3.38 -1.58 5.10
CA ASN A 228 4.48 -1.72 6.06
C ASN A 228 4.43 -3.07 6.79
N THR A 229 3.24 -3.48 7.27
CA THR A 229 3.07 -4.78 7.93
C THR A 229 3.44 -5.92 6.99
N SER A 230 2.99 -5.86 5.73
CA SER A 230 3.32 -6.88 4.73
C SER A 230 4.83 -6.94 4.43
N ALA A 231 5.49 -5.79 4.35
CA ALA A 231 6.93 -5.72 4.14
C ALA A 231 7.72 -6.30 5.33
N GLU A 232 7.28 -6.01 6.57
CA GLU A 232 7.89 -6.58 7.78
C GLU A 232 7.72 -8.10 7.86
N GLU A 233 6.57 -8.63 7.47
CA GLU A 233 6.31 -10.07 7.41
C GLU A 233 7.21 -10.75 6.36
N GLU A 234 7.36 -10.14 5.18
CA GLU A 234 8.20 -10.65 4.11
C GLU A 234 9.68 -10.64 4.50
N MET A 235 10.16 -9.59 5.18
CA MET A 235 11.53 -9.55 5.71
C MET A 235 11.78 -10.63 6.75
N LYS A 236 10.85 -10.87 7.67
CA LYS A 236 10.97 -11.94 8.68
C LYS A 236 11.02 -13.33 8.03
N GLU A 237 10.21 -13.57 7.01
CA GLU A 237 10.21 -14.84 6.29
C GLU A 237 11.51 -15.03 5.49
N SER A 238 12.03 -13.95 4.88
CA SER A 238 13.34 -13.94 4.23
C SER A 238 14.45 -14.33 5.22
N ASP A 239 14.54 -13.68 6.37
CA ASP A 239 15.54 -13.97 7.41
C ASP A 239 15.46 -15.43 7.88
N ARG A 240 14.25 -15.93 8.09
CA ARG A 240 14.02 -17.33 8.49
C ARG A 240 14.51 -18.31 7.44
N LEU A 241 14.16 -18.09 6.16
CA LEU A 241 14.55 -18.94 5.05
C LEU A 241 16.07 -18.97 4.87
N PHE A 242 16.71 -17.80 4.79
CA PHE A 242 18.16 -17.73 4.63
C PHE A 242 18.90 -18.34 5.81
N THR A 243 18.45 -18.12 7.03
CA THR A 243 19.04 -18.75 8.24
C THR A 243 18.91 -20.29 8.16
N SER A 244 17.77 -20.81 7.73
CA SER A 244 17.55 -22.24 7.54
C SER A 244 18.47 -22.83 6.48
N LEU A 245 18.62 -22.14 5.34
CA LEU A 245 19.51 -22.55 4.24
C LEU A 245 20.97 -22.55 4.65
N ILE A 246 21.45 -21.54 5.37
CA ILE A 246 22.82 -21.46 5.88
C ILE A 246 23.11 -22.67 6.78
N ARG A 247 22.21 -22.95 7.74
CA ARG A 247 22.35 -24.11 8.62
C ARG A 247 22.40 -25.41 7.83
N PHE A 248 21.54 -25.58 6.84
CA PHE A 248 21.52 -26.77 6.01
C PHE A 248 22.82 -26.95 5.21
N ILE A 249 23.39 -25.86 4.67
CA ILE A 249 24.68 -25.88 3.96
C ILE A 249 25.79 -26.31 4.91
N GLU A 250 25.85 -25.78 6.12
CA GLU A 250 26.83 -26.13 7.16
C GLU A 250 26.74 -27.61 7.54
N GLU A 251 25.52 -28.11 7.75
CA GLU A 251 25.28 -29.54 8.04
C GLU A 251 25.78 -30.45 6.89
N ARG A 252 25.49 -30.11 5.64
CA ARG A 252 25.98 -30.86 4.48
C ARG A 252 27.51 -30.84 4.36
N GLN A 253 28.12 -29.70 4.66
CA GLN A 253 29.59 -29.60 4.70
C GLN A 253 30.19 -30.49 5.78
N ILE A 254 29.64 -30.51 6.96
CA ILE A 254 30.09 -31.37 8.08
C ILE A 254 29.96 -32.85 7.72
N GLU A 255 28.82 -33.25 7.13
CA GLU A 255 28.61 -34.64 6.71
C GLU A 255 29.60 -35.06 5.62
N ALA A 256 29.81 -34.25 4.59
CA ALA A 256 30.75 -34.53 3.53
C ALA A 256 32.18 -34.67 4.07
N ASN A 257 32.61 -33.79 4.96
CA ASN A 257 33.91 -33.84 5.60
C ASN A 257 34.06 -35.06 6.51
N ALA A 258 33.00 -35.47 7.22
CA ALA A 258 32.99 -36.66 8.04
C ALA A 258 33.14 -37.95 7.18
N GLU A 259 32.40 -38.01 6.05
CA GLU A 259 32.48 -39.13 5.10
C GLU A 259 33.90 -39.25 4.50
N ILE A 260 34.53 -38.14 4.10
CA ILE A 260 35.90 -38.10 3.60
C ILE A 260 36.87 -38.62 4.66
N LYS A 261 36.74 -38.18 5.91
CA LYS A 261 37.59 -38.63 7.02
C LYS A 261 37.44 -40.14 7.31
N GLU A 262 36.21 -40.65 7.26
CA GLU A 262 36.00 -42.09 7.47
C GLU A 262 36.58 -42.95 6.34
N LYS A 263 36.44 -42.52 5.07
CA LYS A 263 37.09 -43.18 3.93
C LYS A 263 38.61 -43.17 4.08
N GLN A 264 39.17 -42.04 4.46
CA GLN A 264 40.63 -41.94 4.71
C GLN A 264 41.08 -42.87 5.82
N LYS A 265 40.43 -42.89 6.98
CA LYS A 265 40.74 -43.80 8.09
C LYS A 265 40.60 -45.28 7.73
N ALA A 266 39.61 -45.61 6.89
CA ALA A 266 39.45 -46.99 6.40
C ALA A 266 40.62 -47.40 5.49
N ALA A 267 41.06 -46.51 4.62
CA ALA A 267 42.22 -46.73 3.77
C ALA A 267 43.51 -46.83 4.59
N GLU A 268 43.71 -45.97 5.60
CA GLU A 268 44.84 -46.01 6.53
C GLU A 268 44.90 -47.36 7.27
N ARG A 269 43.79 -47.78 7.90
CA ARG A 269 43.73 -49.10 8.60
C ARG A 269 44.09 -50.26 7.66
N LYS A 270 43.56 -50.28 6.44
CA LYS A 270 43.88 -51.32 5.47
C LYS A 270 45.36 -51.30 5.06
N ALA A 271 45.95 -50.11 4.90
CA ALA A 271 47.37 -49.97 4.60
C ALA A 271 48.25 -50.43 5.78
N GLU A 272 47.89 -50.03 7.03
CA GLU A 272 48.58 -50.48 8.26
C GLU A 272 48.55 -52.00 8.40
N GLU A 273 47.39 -52.65 8.20
CA GLU A 273 47.27 -54.12 8.25
C GLU A 273 48.17 -54.81 7.21
N LEU A 274 48.27 -54.26 5.99
CA LEU A 274 49.15 -54.81 4.96
C LEU A 274 50.63 -54.61 5.30
N VAL A 275 51.00 -53.46 5.85
CA VAL A 275 52.36 -53.15 6.30
C VAL A 275 52.78 -54.09 7.43
N ASP A 276 51.90 -54.30 8.43
CA ASP A 276 52.18 -55.21 9.55
C ASP A 276 52.39 -56.64 9.10
N GLN A 277 51.56 -57.17 8.13
CA GLN A 277 51.72 -58.48 7.58
C GLN A 277 53.04 -58.63 6.79
N LEU A 278 53.38 -57.62 5.98
CA LEU A 278 54.67 -57.59 5.30
C LEU A 278 55.84 -57.62 6.25
N GLN A 279 55.77 -56.85 7.33
CA GLN A 279 56.81 -56.72 8.32
C GLN A 279 57.03 -58.00 9.11
N GLN A 280 55.93 -58.73 9.39
CA GLN A 280 56.00 -60.07 9.99
C GLN A 280 56.71 -61.10 9.01
N GLU A 281 56.32 -61.15 7.74
CA GLU A 281 56.96 -62.00 6.76
C GLU A 281 58.43 -61.63 6.59
N ILE A 282 58.77 -60.34 6.49
CA ILE A 282 60.17 -59.89 6.40
C ILE A 282 60.99 -60.42 7.60
N THR A 283 60.46 -60.29 8.82
CA THR A 283 61.13 -60.75 10.04
C THR A 283 61.37 -62.25 10.04
N GLU A 284 60.35 -63.02 9.60
CA GLU A 284 60.47 -64.47 9.45
C GLU A 284 61.54 -64.85 8.43
N LEU A 285 61.54 -64.22 7.25
CA LEU A 285 62.53 -64.42 6.22
C LEU A 285 63.94 -64.05 6.65
N GLN A 286 64.10 -62.93 7.35
CA GLN A 286 65.40 -62.51 7.91
C GLN A 286 65.93 -63.52 8.95
N SER A 287 65.07 -63.99 9.84
CA SER A 287 65.47 -65.03 10.83
C SER A 287 65.94 -66.32 10.16
N ARG A 288 65.15 -66.77 9.18
CA ARG A 288 65.55 -67.98 8.38
C ARG A 288 66.83 -67.78 7.58
N ASN A 289 66.99 -66.56 7.01
CA ASN A 289 68.21 -66.27 6.26
C ASN A 289 69.45 -66.25 7.19
N ALA A 290 69.32 -65.68 8.37
CA ALA A 290 70.38 -65.69 9.37
C ALA A 290 70.76 -67.13 9.80
N GLU A 291 69.73 -67.99 10.06
CA GLU A 291 69.96 -69.39 10.38
C GLU A 291 70.62 -70.17 9.23
N LEU A 292 70.21 -69.89 7.97
CA LEU A 292 70.84 -70.47 6.79
C LEU A 292 72.31 -70.03 6.63
N GLU A 293 72.61 -68.80 6.89
CA GLU A 293 73.96 -68.25 6.86
C GLU A 293 74.83 -68.92 7.91
N GLU A 294 74.38 -68.99 9.17
CA GLU A 294 75.07 -69.66 10.26
C GLU A 294 75.34 -71.13 9.91
N LEU A 295 74.29 -71.88 9.38
CA LEU A 295 74.40 -73.26 9.02
C LEU A 295 75.40 -73.49 7.84
N SER A 296 75.50 -72.55 6.94
CA SER A 296 76.41 -72.60 5.78
C SER A 296 77.90 -72.60 6.17
N PHE A 297 78.22 -71.98 7.31
CA PHE A 297 79.58 -71.94 7.85
C PHE A 297 79.87 -73.05 8.88
N SER A 298 78.87 -73.90 9.20
CA SER A 298 79.01 -74.98 10.19
C SER A 298 79.85 -76.15 9.61
N GLU A 299 80.82 -76.62 10.41
CA GLU A 299 81.65 -77.81 10.12
C GLU A 299 80.91 -79.13 10.51
N ASP A 300 79.77 -79.04 11.25
CA ASP A 300 78.99 -80.23 11.59
C ASP A 300 78.07 -80.68 10.42
N HIS A 301 78.57 -81.47 9.56
CA HIS A 301 77.90 -82.03 8.39
C HIS A 301 76.58 -82.73 8.72
N LEU A 302 76.47 -83.41 9.90
CA LEU A 302 75.24 -84.04 10.34
C LEU A 302 74.15 -83.05 10.71
N HIS A 303 74.54 -81.98 11.42
CA HIS A 303 73.65 -80.91 11.75
C HIS A 303 73.14 -80.18 10.50
N VAL A 304 73.99 -79.84 9.59
CA VAL A 304 73.66 -79.23 8.28
C VAL A 304 72.62 -80.05 7.53
N LEU A 305 72.85 -81.37 7.35
CA LEU A 305 71.97 -82.27 6.61
C LEU A 305 70.60 -82.48 7.29
N LYS A 306 70.53 -82.40 8.59
CA LYS A 306 69.27 -82.58 9.34
C LYS A 306 68.44 -81.24 9.35
N ARG A 307 69.06 -80.09 9.40
CA ARG A 307 68.36 -78.81 9.55
C ARG A 307 68.07 -78.11 8.21
N SER A 308 68.89 -78.24 7.21
CA SER A 308 68.74 -77.56 5.91
C SER A 308 67.42 -77.88 5.21
N PRO A 309 66.80 -79.04 5.19
CA PRO A 309 65.55 -79.25 4.45
C PRO A 309 64.38 -78.41 4.96
N SER A 310 64.33 -78.19 6.30
CA SER A 310 63.25 -77.35 6.92
C SER A 310 63.45 -75.86 6.67
N LEU A 311 64.69 -75.40 6.54
CA LEU A 311 65.02 -74.00 6.33
C LEU A 311 65.00 -73.64 4.83
N MET A 312 65.33 -74.58 3.95
CA MET A 312 65.30 -74.36 2.51
C MET A 312 63.87 -74.40 1.88
N SER A 313 62.88 -74.88 2.66
CA SER A 313 61.48 -74.77 2.25
C SER A 313 60.99 -73.34 2.45
N PRO A 314 60.54 -72.59 1.41
CA PRO A 314 60.03 -71.24 1.59
C PRO A 314 58.82 -71.25 2.56
N PRO A 315 58.70 -70.30 3.44
CA PRO A 315 57.49 -70.13 4.26
C PRO A 315 56.29 -69.79 3.36
N PRO A 316 55.09 -70.06 3.81
CA PRO A 316 53.91 -69.68 3.09
C PRO A 316 53.85 -68.10 3.09
N THR A 317 54.10 -67.51 1.94
CA THR A 317 54.06 -66.06 1.72
C THR A 317 52.91 -65.69 0.79
N LYS A 318 52.41 -64.45 0.89
CA LYS A 318 51.43 -63.93 -0.06
C LYS A 318 52.13 -63.47 -1.34
N GLU A 319 51.40 -63.50 -2.46
CA GLU A 319 51.85 -62.94 -3.74
C GLU A 319 51.72 -61.39 -3.69
N TRP A 320 52.63 -60.76 -2.94
CA TRP A 320 52.56 -59.27 -2.66
C TRP A 320 52.63 -58.43 -3.93
N MET A 321 53.24 -58.91 -5.01
CA MET A 321 53.32 -58.15 -6.26
C MET A 321 51.97 -58.06 -6.99
N GLU A 322 51.01 -58.96 -6.66
CA GLU A 322 49.65 -58.93 -7.20
C GLU A 322 48.70 -58.10 -6.37
N ILE A 323 49.10 -57.67 -5.16
CA ILE A 323 48.30 -56.85 -4.28
C ILE A 323 48.41 -55.42 -4.73
N GLY A 324 47.37 -54.93 -5.44
CA GLY A 324 47.25 -53.52 -5.84
C GLY A 324 47.01 -52.59 -4.63
N VAL A 325 47.86 -51.59 -4.44
CA VAL A 325 47.69 -50.53 -3.46
C VAL A 325 47.36 -49.25 -4.21
N HIS A 326 46.14 -48.74 -4.04
CA HIS A 326 45.68 -47.54 -4.69
C HIS A 326 45.25 -46.52 -3.64
N PRO A 327 45.55 -45.21 -3.87
CA PRO A 327 45.10 -44.16 -2.96
C PRO A 327 43.56 -44.03 -3.01
N GLU A 328 42.92 -43.81 -1.84
CA GLU A 328 41.50 -43.45 -1.78
C GLU A 328 41.31 -42.03 -2.34
N LEU A 329 40.54 -41.91 -3.42
CA LEU A 329 40.36 -40.62 -4.12
C LEU A 329 39.15 -39.83 -3.62
N CYS A 330 38.31 -40.39 -2.77
CA CYS A 330 37.10 -39.78 -2.23
C CYS A 330 36.20 -39.16 -3.31
N VAL A 331 36.20 -39.69 -4.53
CA VAL A 331 35.47 -39.15 -5.68
C VAL A 331 33.98 -39.27 -5.44
N GLY A 332 33.24 -38.16 -5.71
CA GLY A 332 31.78 -38.13 -5.67
C GLY A 332 31.17 -37.69 -4.34
N THR A 333 31.90 -37.70 -3.21
CA THR A 333 31.38 -37.33 -1.90
C THR A 333 30.88 -35.89 -1.89
N VAL A 334 31.69 -34.93 -2.34
CA VAL A 334 31.28 -33.50 -2.40
C VAL A 334 30.16 -33.30 -3.42
N ARG A 335 30.19 -34.00 -4.56
CA ARG A 335 29.11 -33.92 -5.55
C ARG A 335 27.80 -34.42 -4.99
N GLY A 336 27.81 -35.52 -4.23
CA GLY A 336 26.60 -36.03 -3.55
C GLY A 336 26.01 -35.07 -2.55
N ALA A 337 26.87 -34.40 -1.76
CA ALA A 337 26.43 -33.35 -0.82
C ALA A 337 25.79 -32.14 -1.54
N LEU A 338 26.42 -31.69 -2.64
CA LEU A 338 25.87 -30.58 -3.45
C LEU A 338 24.57 -30.96 -4.18
N SER A 339 24.40 -32.19 -4.62
CA SER A 339 23.14 -32.67 -5.20
C SER A 339 21.98 -32.59 -4.20
N LYS A 340 22.20 -32.98 -2.95
CA LYS A 340 21.20 -32.87 -1.87
C LYS A 340 20.85 -31.42 -1.58
N LEU A 341 21.83 -30.51 -1.65
CA LEU A 341 21.60 -29.08 -1.50
C LEU A 341 20.74 -28.51 -2.63
N ASP A 342 21.01 -28.88 -3.88
CA ASP A 342 20.24 -28.49 -5.07
C ASP A 342 18.77 -28.94 -4.96
N ASP A 343 18.53 -30.15 -4.50
CA ASP A 343 17.17 -30.69 -4.30
C ASP A 343 16.41 -29.91 -3.23
N THR A 344 17.09 -29.54 -2.12
CA THR A 344 16.49 -28.73 -1.06
C THR A 344 16.16 -27.31 -1.56
N LEU A 345 17.09 -26.65 -2.25
CA LEU A 345 16.86 -25.33 -2.83
C LEU A 345 15.69 -25.31 -3.81
N LYS A 346 15.55 -26.35 -4.64
CA LYS A 346 14.39 -26.50 -5.53
C LYS A 346 13.08 -26.63 -4.77
N SER A 347 13.07 -27.41 -3.69
CA SER A 347 11.87 -27.58 -2.84
C SER A 347 11.44 -26.28 -2.18
N GLU A 348 12.39 -25.53 -1.61
CA GLU A 348 12.10 -24.22 -1.00
C GLU A 348 11.59 -23.21 -2.03
N LEU A 349 12.22 -23.16 -3.20
CA LEU A 349 11.78 -22.29 -4.30
C LEU A 349 10.36 -22.63 -4.77
N ASP A 350 10.01 -23.90 -4.86
CA ASP A 350 8.66 -24.33 -5.23
C ASP A 350 7.63 -23.98 -4.14
N GLY A 351 8.03 -24.01 -2.87
CA GLY A 351 7.23 -23.50 -1.75
C GLY A 351 6.92 -22.01 -1.91
N LEU A 352 7.93 -21.20 -2.15
CA LEU A 352 7.80 -19.75 -2.37
C LEU A 352 6.88 -19.43 -3.56
N LYS A 353 7.08 -20.08 -4.70
CA LYS A 353 6.20 -19.90 -5.88
C LYS A 353 4.74 -20.21 -5.58
N LYS A 354 4.48 -21.23 -4.74
CA LYS A 354 3.13 -21.59 -4.34
C LYS A 354 2.49 -20.50 -3.48
N GLU A 355 3.24 -19.92 -2.54
CA GLU A 355 2.72 -18.84 -1.69
C GLU A 355 2.52 -17.53 -2.48
N GLU A 356 3.42 -17.18 -3.40
CA GLU A 356 3.24 -16.03 -4.30
C GLU A 356 1.97 -16.19 -5.15
N MET A 357 1.76 -17.37 -5.72
CA MET A 357 0.54 -17.65 -6.50
C MET A 357 -0.72 -17.48 -5.64
N LYS A 358 -0.73 -17.99 -4.41
CA LYS A 358 -1.85 -17.81 -3.48
C LYS A 358 -2.09 -16.34 -3.14
N LYS A 359 -1.02 -15.54 -2.93
CA LYS A 359 -1.14 -14.09 -2.68
C LYS A 359 -1.85 -13.39 -3.84
N MET A 360 -1.50 -13.72 -5.09
CA MET A 360 -2.14 -13.16 -6.29
C MET A 360 -3.58 -13.65 -6.45
N GLN A 361 -3.85 -14.93 -6.20
CA GLN A 361 -5.19 -15.53 -6.30
C GLN A 361 -6.21 -14.94 -5.32
N LYS A 362 -5.77 -14.31 -4.22
CA LYS A 362 -6.66 -13.54 -3.31
C LYS A 362 -7.39 -12.39 -4.03
N TYR A 363 -6.84 -11.91 -5.12
CA TYR A 363 -7.43 -10.86 -5.95
C TYR A 363 -8.23 -11.39 -7.13
N ALA A 364 -8.62 -12.67 -7.08
CA ALA A 364 -9.40 -13.30 -8.14
C ALA A 364 -10.72 -12.56 -8.37
N VAL A 365 -10.98 -12.30 -9.64
CA VAL A 365 -12.23 -11.66 -10.08
C VAL A 365 -12.99 -12.60 -11.01
N ASP A 366 -14.31 -12.54 -10.91
CA ASP A 366 -15.18 -13.27 -11.83
C ASP A 366 -15.27 -12.50 -13.15
N VAL A 367 -14.64 -13.04 -14.19
CA VAL A 367 -14.67 -12.48 -15.54
C VAL A 367 -15.75 -13.16 -16.35
N VAL A 368 -16.61 -12.34 -16.96
CA VAL A 368 -17.63 -12.74 -17.95
C VAL A 368 -17.33 -12.02 -19.24
N LEU A 369 -17.34 -12.72 -20.36
CA LEU A 369 -17.09 -12.18 -21.69
C LEU A 369 -18.26 -11.31 -22.15
N ASP A 370 -17.93 -10.23 -22.86
CA ASP A 370 -18.91 -9.27 -23.36
C ASP A 370 -19.27 -9.53 -24.82
N PRO A 371 -20.48 -10.03 -25.10
CA PRO A 371 -20.92 -10.32 -26.46
C PRO A 371 -20.98 -9.10 -27.37
N ASP A 372 -21.11 -7.88 -26.80
CA ASP A 372 -21.15 -6.66 -27.59
C ASP A 372 -19.78 -6.27 -28.15
N THR A 373 -18.70 -6.74 -27.53
CA THR A 373 -17.33 -6.52 -27.99
C THR A 373 -16.79 -7.63 -28.87
N ALA A 374 -17.41 -8.80 -28.84
CA ALA A 374 -16.95 -10.00 -29.54
C ALA A 374 -16.98 -9.82 -31.07
N HIS A 375 -15.88 -10.22 -31.74
CA HIS A 375 -15.85 -10.32 -33.21
C HIS A 375 -16.92 -11.32 -33.69
N PRO A 376 -17.57 -11.10 -34.87
CA PRO A 376 -18.64 -11.98 -35.37
C PRO A 376 -18.28 -13.46 -35.51
N ASN A 377 -17.00 -13.81 -35.63
CA ASN A 377 -16.51 -15.20 -35.68
C ASN A 377 -16.26 -15.81 -34.32
N ILE A 378 -16.55 -15.12 -33.21
CA ILE A 378 -16.38 -15.68 -31.87
C ILE A 378 -17.71 -16.25 -31.39
N VAL A 379 -17.66 -17.50 -30.94
CA VAL A 379 -18.77 -18.17 -30.25
C VAL A 379 -18.50 -18.11 -28.76
N LEU A 380 -19.42 -17.51 -28.03
CA LEU A 380 -19.38 -17.46 -26.57
C LEU A 380 -20.31 -18.51 -25.97
N SER A 381 -19.91 -19.13 -24.86
CA SER A 381 -20.80 -19.98 -24.08
C SER A 381 -21.92 -19.16 -23.43
N ALA A 382 -23.02 -19.82 -23.05
CA ALA A 382 -24.18 -19.17 -22.45
C ALA A 382 -23.86 -18.46 -21.10
N ASP A 383 -22.88 -18.96 -20.35
CA ASP A 383 -22.40 -18.37 -19.10
C ASP A 383 -21.33 -17.29 -19.33
N GLY A 384 -20.89 -17.08 -20.57
CA GLY A 384 -19.86 -16.11 -20.93
C GLY A 384 -18.46 -16.47 -20.44
N LYS A 385 -18.18 -17.76 -20.17
CA LYS A 385 -16.87 -18.24 -19.69
C LYS A 385 -15.99 -18.81 -20.79
N GLU A 386 -16.52 -19.12 -21.94
CA GLU A 386 -15.78 -19.72 -23.04
C GLU A 386 -15.80 -18.83 -24.28
N ALA A 387 -14.66 -18.71 -24.95
CA ALA A 387 -14.52 -18.05 -26.24
C ALA A 387 -13.90 -19.02 -27.23
N GLY A 388 -14.71 -19.51 -28.13
CA GLY A 388 -14.29 -20.34 -29.25
C GLY A 388 -14.33 -19.56 -30.56
N ARG A 389 -13.69 -20.10 -31.60
CA ARG A 389 -13.86 -19.59 -32.95
C ARG A 389 -14.94 -20.39 -33.66
N GLY A 390 -15.93 -19.69 -34.24
CA GLY A 390 -16.94 -20.28 -35.09
C GLY A 390 -16.49 -20.42 -36.56
N ASP A 391 -17.03 -21.40 -37.26
CA ASP A 391 -16.76 -21.64 -38.68
C ASP A 391 -17.47 -20.63 -39.58
N LEU A 392 -18.54 -20.03 -39.07
CA LEU A 392 -19.39 -19.08 -39.82
C LEU A 392 -19.42 -17.72 -39.08
N LEU A 393 -19.57 -16.67 -39.88
CA LEU A 393 -19.89 -15.33 -39.37
C LEU A 393 -21.29 -15.34 -38.75
N HIS A 394 -21.36 -15.06 -37.45
CA HIS A 394 -22.65 -14.82 -36.80
C HIS A 394 -23.21 -13.48 -37.24
N ILE A 395 -24.52 -13.46 -37.56
CA ILE A 395 -25.22 -12.20 -37.82
C ILE A 395 -25.44 -11.50 -36.47
N VAL A 396 -24.55 -10.58 -36.16
CA VAL A 396 -24.65 -9.74 -34.95
C VAL A 396 -24.75 -8.27 -35.36
N PRO A 397 -25.45 -7.44 -34.58
CA PRO A 397 -25.49 -6.01 -34.84
C PRO A 397 -24.08 -5.41 -34.82
N ASP A 398 -23.78 -4.57 -35.81
CA ASP A 398 -22.54 -3.78 -35.75
C ASP A 398 -22.70 -2.66 -34.72
N ASN A 399 -21.65 -2.46 -33.93
CA ASN A 399 -21.57 -1.37 -32.96
C ASN A 399 -20.11 -0.89 -32.83
N PRO A 400 -19.86 0.33 -32.33
CA PRO A 400 -18.51 0.87 -32.19
C PRO A 400 -17.61 0.06 -31.23
N GLN A 401 -18.20 -0.74 -30.36
CA GLN A 401 -17.45 -1.51 -29.34
C GLN A 401 -16.99 -2.86 -29.86
N ARG A 402 -17.60 -3.38 -30.92
CA ARG A 402 -17.28 -4.67 -31.51
C ARG A 402 -15.96 -4.63 -32.27
N PHE A 403 -15.12 -5.61 -32.04
CA PHE A 403 -13.88 -5.77 -32.80
C PHE A 403 -14.15 -6.23 -34.24
N ASP A 404 -13.46 -5.59 -35.18
CA ASP A 404 -13.50 -5.91 -36.60
C ASP A 404 -12.26 -5.31 -37.32
N PRO A 405 -11.44 -6.07 -38.06
CA PRO A 405 -11.53 -7.51 -38.36
C PRO A 405 -10.77 -8.42 -37.36
N VAL A 406 -10.23 -7.90 -36.26
CA VAL A 406 -9.43 -8.69 -35.33
C VAL A 406 -10.31 -9.58 -34.44
N ILE A 407 -10.01 -10.88 -34.43
CA ILE A 407 -10.82 -11.89 -33.71
C ILE A 407 -10.49 -11.86 -32.23
N CYS A 408 -11.18 -11.01 -31.48
CA CYS A 408 -11.01 -10.87 -30.03
C CYS A 408 -12.31 -10.43 -29.35
N VAL A 409 -12.33 -10.54 -28.03
CA VAL A 409 -13.43 -10.18 -27.13
C VAL A 409 -12.87 -9.66 -25.82
N LEU A 410 -13.61 -8.78 -25.15
CA LEU A 410 -13.27 -8.25 -23.83
C LEU A 410 -14.10 -8.91 -22.73
N GLY A 411 -13.59 -8.81 -21.51
CA GLY A 411 -14.42 -9.00 -20.32
C GLY A 411 -15.44 -7.86 -20.18
N LYS A 412 -16.64 -8.16 -19.67
CA LYS A 412 -17.73 -7.21 -19.47
C LYS A 412 -17.40 -6.12 -18.45
N ARG A 413 -16.59 -6.46 -17.43
CA ARG A 413 -16.18 -5.54 -16.36
C ARG A 413 -14.77 -5.03 -16.61
N GLY A 414 -14.61 -3.71 -16.61
CA GLY A 414 -13.31 -3.04 -16.60
C GLY A 414 -12.95 -2.51 -15.21
N PHE A 415 -11.66 -2.27 -14.97
CA PHE A 415 -11.07 -1.88 -13.70
C PHE A 415 -10.37 -0.53 -13.84
N LEU A 416 -10.53 0.34 -12.83
CA LEU A 416 -9.95 1.69 -12.77
C LEU A 416 -8.87 1.83 -11.71
N SER A 417 -8.75 0.84 -10.83
CA SER A 417 -7.84 0.85 -9.70
C SER A 417 -7.76 -0.55 -9.07
N GLY A 418 -6.82 -0.75 -8.16
CA GLY A 418 -6.68 -1.96 -7.38
C GLY A 418 -5.97 -3.08 -8.12
N ARG A 419 -6.02 -4.26 -7.51
CA ARG A 419 -5.43 -5.49 -8.02
C ARG A 419 -6.52 -6.43 -8.47
N PHE A 420 -6.27 -7.17 -9.53
CA PHE A 420 -7.17 -8.23 -9.96
C PHE A 420 -6.40 -9.36 -10.63
N TYR A 421 -6.94 -10.57 -10.49
CA TYR A 421 -6.40 -11.80 -11.02
C TYR A 421 -7.51 -12.58 -11.73
N PHE A 422 -7.19 -13.18 -12.85
CA PHE A 422 -8.04 -14.17 -13.52
C PHE A 422 -7.16 -15.21 -14.20
N GLN A 423 -7.73 -16.40 -14.48
CA GLN A 423 -7.01 -17.48 -15.13
C GLN A 423 -7.81 -18.08 -16.27
N VAL A 424 -7.09 -18.50 -17.31
CA VAL A 424 -7.64 -18.98 -18.57
C VAL A 424 -7.00 -20.30 -18.95
N ALA A 425 -7.80 -21.33 -19.11
CA ALA A 425 -7.32 -22.57 -19.72
C ALA A 425 -7.14 -22.33 -21.22
N VAL A 426 -5.93 -22.55 -21.67
CA VAL A 426 -5.50 -22.47 -23.07
C VAL A 426 -5.35 -23.86 -23.71
N GLY A 427 -5.19 -24.90 -22.87
CA GLY A 427 -5.11 -26.30 -23.30
C GLY A 427 -4.12 -26.54 -24.43
N SER A 428 -4.53 -27.32 -25.41
CA SER A 428 -3.73 -27.67 -26.58
C SER A 428 -3.82 -26.67 -27.74
N LYS A 429 -4.33 -25.45 -27.51
CA LYS A 429 -4.44 -24.43 -28.56
C LYS A 429 -3.09 -24.08 -29.16
N THR A 430 -3.09 -23.81 -30.47
CA THR A 430 -1.88 -23.43 -31.21
C THR A 430 -1.78 -21.93 -31.47
N PHE A 431 -2.90 -21.18 -31.33
CA PHE A 431 -2.97 -19.73 -31.49
C PHE A 431 -3.88 -19.14 -30.41
N TRP A 432 -3.39 -18.14 -29.71
CA TRP A 432 -4.20 -17.30 -28.81
C TRP A 432 -3.45 -16.01 -28.46
N ASP A 433 -4.17 -14.97 -28.03
CA ASP A 433 -3.65 -13.79 -27.35
C ASP A 433 -4.47 -13.56 -26.08
N LEU A 434 -3.78 -13.29 -24.97
CA LEU A 434 -4.38 -13.05 -23.65
C LEU A 434 -3.72 -11.83 -23.00
N GLY A 435 -4.48 -11.10 -22.20
CA GLY A 435 -3.94 -10.02 -21.39
C GLY A 435 -4.98 -9.01 -20.96
N VAL A 436 -4.57 -7.76 -20.88
CA VAL A 436 -5.43 -6.62 -20.57
C VAL A 436 -5.23 -5.49 -21.58
N VAL A 437 -6.28 -4.70 -21.79
CA VAL A 437 -6.26 -3.58 -22.73
C VAL A 437 -6.98 -2.36 -22.16
N LYS A 438 -6.61 -1.16 -22.62
CA LYS A 438 -7.35 0.07 -22.28
C LYS A 438 -8.74 0.07 -22.90
N GLU A 439 -9.69 0.74 -22.28
CA GLU A 439 -11.03 1.01 -22.83
C GLU A 439 -10.97 1.71 -24.19
N SER A 440 -10.02 2.62 -24.35
CA SER A 440 -9.84 3.47 -25.53
C SER A 440 -9.10 2.82 -26.69
N VAL A 441 -8.77 1.51 -26.62
CA VAL A 441 -8.08 0.84 -27.74
C VAL A 441 -8.91 0.87 -29.02
N ASN A 442 -8.22 0.98 -30.14
CA ASN A 442 -8.88 0.89 -31.43
C ASN A 442 -9.50 -0.51 -31.61
N ARG A 443 -10.76 -0.57 -32.04
CA ARG A 443 -11.52 -1.80 -32.24
C ARG A 443 -11.84 -2.08 -33.72
N LYS A 444 -11.63 -1.11 -34.58
CA LYS A 444 -11.89 -1.20 -36.02
C LYS A 444 -10.59 -1.12 -36.80
N GLY A 445 -10.45 -1.97 -37.79
CA GLY A 445 -9.25 -2.05 -38.62
C GLY A 445 -8.11 -2.86 -38.01
N MET A 446 -6.93 -2.76 -38.60
CA MET A 446 -5.75 -3.50 -38.12
C MET A 446 -5.26 -2.96 -36.79
N ILE A 447 -5.04 -3.88 -35.85
CA ILE A 447 -4.58 -3.57 -34.49
C ILE A 447 -3.11 -3.94 -34.38
N THR A 448 -2.30 -3.02 -33.86
CA THR A 448 -0.93 -3.31 -33.42
C THR A 448 -0.96 -3.40 -31.88
N SER A 449 -0.90 -4.62 -31.38
CA SER A 449 -0.90 -4.89 -29.94
C SER A 449 0.47 -4.56 -29.36
N LYS A 450 0.58 -3.44 -28.64
CA LYS A 450 1.76 -2.98 -27.91
C LYS A 450 1.36 -2.00 -26.80
N PRO A 451 2.19 -1.79 -25.77
CA PRO A 451 1.86 -0.95 -24.62
C PRO A 451 1.45 0.49 -24.97
N GLU A 452 2.12 1.11 -25.97
CA GLU A 452 1.81 2.49 -26.38
C GLU A 452 0.39 2.61 -26.98
N ASN A 453 -0.12 1.51 -27.55
CA ASN A 453 -1.48 1.44 -28.07
C ASN A 453 -2.49 0.94 -27.02
N GLY A 454 -2.05 0.73 -25.77
CA GLY A 454 -2.89 0.30 -24.65
C GLY A 454 -3.14 -1.20 -24.60
N PHE A 455 -2.22 -2.03 -25.12
CA PHE A 455 -2.29 -3.49 -25.07
C PHE A 455 -1.12 -4.03 -24.26
N TRP A 456 -1.38 -4.85 -23.26
CA TRP A 456 -0.41 -5.63 -22.50
C TRP A 456 -0.80 -7.10 -22.61
N THR A 457 -0.24 -7.75 -23.60
CA THR A 457 -0.70 -9.09 -24.02
C THR A 457 0.46 -10.03 -24.29
N VAL A 458 0.24 -11.30 -23.99
CA VAL A 458 1.08 -12.42 -24.38
C VAL A 458 0.35 -13.23 -25.44
N ARG A 459 1.09 -13.77 -26.41
CA ARG A 459 0.55 -14.56 -27.50
C ARG A 459 1.25 -15.89 -27.71
N LEU A 460 0.51 -16.85 -28.24
CA LEU A 460 1.03 -18.07 -28.85
C LEU A 460 0.78 -18.07 -30.33
N ARG A 461 1.77 -18.52 -31.11
CA ARG A 461 1.66 -18.78 -32.54
C ARG A 461 2.22 -20.17 -32.89
N SER A 462 1.53 -20.85 -33.81
CA SER A 462 1.92 -22.16 -34.34
C SER A 462 2.24 -23.21 -33.26
N GLY A 463 1.64 -23.07 -32.08
CA GLY A 463 1.78 -24.00 -30.95
C GLY A 463 3.12 -24.00 -30.22
N GLU A 464 4.08 -23.16 -30.63
CA GLU A 464 5.45 -23.17 -30.10
C GLU A 464 6.03 -21.78 -29.81
N GLU A 465 5.65 -20.77 -30.57
CA GLU A 465 6.21 -19.43 -30.46
C GLU A 465 5.40 -18.58 -29.47
N TYR A 466 5.93 -18.44 -28.25
CA TYR A 466 5.37 -17.55 -27.22
C TYR A 466 6.05 -16.17 -27.27
N ARG A 467 5.28 -15.11 -27.28
CA ARG A 467 5.79 -13.74 -27.24
C ARG A 467 5.01 -12.86 -26.26
N ALA A 468 5.73 -12.04 -25.52
CA ALA A 468 5.16 -10.85 -24.92
C ALA A 468 5.16 -9.71 -25.94
N LEU A 469 4.02 -9.07 -26.15
CA LEU A 469 3.88 -8.00 -27.15
C LEU A 469 4.27 -6.64 -26.55
N ASP A 470 5.52 -6.59 -26.09
CA ASP A 470 6.13 -5.39 -25.54
C ASP A 470 6.79 -4.53 -26.64
N SER A 471 7.50 -3.49 -26.27
CA SER A 471 8.21 -2.58 -27.16
C SER A 471 9.70 -2.52 -26.84
N PRO A 472 10.53 -3.33 -27.54
CA PRO A 472 10.21 -4.30 -28.59
C PRO A 472 9.58 -5.60 -28.08
N SER A 473 8.89 -6.35 -28.98
CA SER A 473 8.31 -7.66 -28.66
C SER A 473 9.38 -8.66 -28.22
N VAL A 474 9.11 -9.40 -27.14
CA VAL A 474 10.03 -10.34 -26.49
C VAL A 474 9.63 -11.79 -26.80
N LEU A 475 10.57 -12.58 -27.34
CA LEU A 475 10.39 -14.04 -27.47
C LEU A 475 10.56 -14.70 -26.10
N LEU A 476 9.62 -15.56 -25.73
CA LEU A 476 9.59 -16.22 -24.43
C LEU A 476 10.04 -17.69 -24.59
N SER A 477 11.02 -18.09 -23.80
CA SER A 477 11.50 -19.48 -23.75
C SER A 477 10.86 -20.18 -22.54
N LEU A 478 9.76 -20.87 -22.77
CA LEU A 478 9.06 -21.62 -21.73
C LEU A 478 9.58 -23.07 -21.69
N LYS A 479 9.77 -23.61 -20.48
CA LYS A 479 10.21 -25.00 -20.30
C LYS A 479 9.11 -26.00 -20.67
N GLU A 480 7.87 -25.66 -20.37
CA GLU A 480 6.68 -26.44 -20.62
C GLU A 480 5.61 -25.57 -21.25
N LYS A 481 4.66 -26.18 -21.95
CA LYS A 481 3.52 -25.49 -22.54
C LYS A 481 2.45 -25.28 -21.48
N PRO A 482 2.14 -24.02 -21.09
CA PRO A 482 1.15 -23.77 -20.07
C PRO A 482 -0.24 -24.26 -20.51
N GLN A 483 -0.91 -24.98 -19.63
CA GLN A 483 -2.30 -25.42 -19.84
C GLN A 483 -3.29 -24.36 -19.33
N ILE A 484 -2.88 -23.64 -18.28
CA ILE A 484 -3.66 -22.54 -17.66
C ILE A 484 -2.74 -21.35 -17.50
N VAL A 485 -3.12 -20.21 -18.06
CA VAL A 485 -2.42 -18.93 -17.93
C VAL A 485 -3.15 -18.06 -16.92
N GLY A 486 -2.45 -17.66 -15.85
CA GLY A 486 -2.89 -16.67 -14.89
C GLY A 486 -2.46 -15.27 -15.31
N VAL A 487 -3.35 -14.30 -15.18
CA VAL A 487 -3.09 -12.88 -15.44
C VAL A 487 -3.34 -12.09 -14.17
N PHE A 488 -2.29 -11.49 -13.63
CA PHE A 488 -2.36 -10.61 -12.46
C PHE A 488 -2.04 -9.19 -12.88
N THR A 489 -2.88 -8.25 -12.47
CA THR A 489 -2.68 -6.83 -12.76
C THR A 489 -2.71 -6.04 -11.46
N ASP A 490 -1.70 -5.19 -11.27
CA ASP A 490 -1.67 -4.16 -10.23
C ASP A 490 -1.74 -2.79 -10.92
N TYR A 491 -2.89 -2.14 -10.80
CA TYR A 491 -3.17 -0.89 -11.50
C TYR A 491 -2.29 0.24 -10.98
N GLU A 492 -2.09 0.35 -9.69
CA GLU A 492 -1.31 1.41 -9.04
C GLU A 492 0.19 1.24 -9.26
N GLN A 493 0.67 0.00 -9.25
CA GLN A 493 2.07 -0.31 -9.54
C GLN A 493 2.38 -0.25 -11.05
N GLY A 494 1.36 -0.22 -11.89
CA GLY A 494 1.53 -0.25 -13.35
C GLY A 494 2.19 -1.54 -13.81
N THR A 495 1.70 -2.70 -13.36
CA THR A 495 2.24 -4.01 -13.76
C THR A 495 1.15 -4.95 -14.27
N VAL A 496 1.51 -5.76 -15.27
CA VAL A 496 0.70 -6.89 -15.77
C VAL A 496 1.58 -8.11 -15.84
N SER A 497 1.30 -9.11 -15.02
CA SER A 497 2.09 -10.32 -14.89
C SER A 497 1.33 -11.55 -15.38
N PHE A 498 2.02 -12.40 -16.12
CA PHE A 498 1.51 -13.64 -16.67
C PHE A 498 2.24 -14.82 -16.03
N PHE A 499 1.49 -15.86 -15.69
CA PHE A 499 2.01 -17.05 -15.00
C PHE A 499 1.48 -18.33 -15.63
N ASP A 500 2.32 -19.34 -15.67
CA ASP A 500 1.86 -20.73 -15.78
C ASP A 500 1.32 -21.16 -14.42
N VAL A 501 0.02 -21.41 -14.34
CA VAL A 501 -0.65 -21.73 -13.07
C VAL A 501 -0.26 -23.11 -12.54
N GLU A 502 -0.06 -24.10 -13.43
CA GLU A 502 0.30 -25.46 -13.05
C GLU A 502 1.77 -25.55 -12.63
N ALA A 503 2.67 -25.00 -13.44
CA ALA A 503 4.10 -24.94 -13.14
C ALA A 503 4.44 -23.89 -12.06
N ARG A 504 3.50 -23.02 -11.68
CA ARG A 504 3.69 -21.90 -10.75
C ARG A 504 4.91 -21.06 -11.11
N SER A 505 5.08 -20.79 -12.38
CA SER A 505 6.24 -20.08 -12.90
C SER A 505 5.83 -18.83 -13.66
N PRO A 506 6.62 -17.74 -13.55
CA PRO A 506 6.34 -16.55 -14.32
C PRO A 506 6.57 -16.80 -15.81
N ILE A 507 5.66 -16.29 -16.64
CA ILE A 507 5.79 -16.25 -18.09
C ILE A 507 6.41 -14.92 -18.51
N TYR A 508 5.80 -13.80 -18.09
CA TYR A 508 6.27 -12.45 -18.38
C TYR A 508 5.61 -11.41 -17.47
N THR A 509 6.30 -10.32 -17.19
CA THR A 509 5.74 -9.16 -16.47
C THR A 509 6.01 -7.89 -17.25
N PHE A 510 4.96 -7.18 -17.65
CA PHE A 510 5.03 -5.81 -18.11
C PHE A 510 5.16 -4.89 -16.90
N THR A 511 6.10 -3.96 -16.94
CA THR A 511 6.35 -2.97 -15.89
C THR A 511 6.26 -1.56 -16.44
N GLY A 512 5.99 -0.58 -15.56
CA GLY A 512 5.86 0.82 -15.97
C GLY A 512 4.65 1.08 -16.87
N CYS A 513 3.61 0.24 -16.76
CA CYS A 513 2.38 0.38 -17.53
C CYS A 513 1.66 1.68 -17.14
N LEU A 514 1.51 2.59 -18.08
CA LEU A 514 0.76 3.83 -17.87
C LEU A 514 -0.73 3.60 -18.14
N PHE A 515 -1.43 3.13 -17.12
CA PHE A 515 -2.88 3.00 -17.21
C PHE A 515 -3.54 4.38 -17.14
N SER A 516 -4.39 4.67 -18.12
CA SER A 516 -5.22 5.88 -18.16
C SER A 516 -6.66 5.46 -18.47
N GLY A 517 -7.54 5.52 -17.48
CA GLY A 517 -8.91 5.04 -17.58
C GLY A 517 -9.06 3.54 -17.36
N ARG A 518 -10.20 2.99 -17.74
CA ARG A 518 -10.51 1.57 -17.53
C ARG A 518 -9.60 0.66 -18.34
N ILE A 519 -9.21 -0.45 -17.71
CA ILE A 519 -8.56 -1.58 -18.37
C ILE A 519 -9.46 -2.81 -18.30
N PHE A 520 -9.47 -3.59 -19.37
CA PHE A 520 -10.37 -4.73 -19.53
C PHE A 520 -9.57 -6.00 -19.78
N PRO A 521 -9.98 -7.16 -19.23
CA PRO A 521 -9.48 -8.46 -19.68
C PRO A 521 -9.70 -8.63 -21.18
N PHE A 522 -8.68 -9.13 -21.87
CA PHE A 522 -8.64 -9.28 -23.33
C PHE A 522 -8.37 -10.72 -23.72
N PHE A 523 -9.13 -11.24 -24.67
CA PHE A 523 -9.08 -12.62 -25.14
C PHE A 523 -9.15 -12.69 -26.65
N SER A 524 -8.25 -13.45 -27.26
CA SER A 524 -8.33 -13.86 -28.65
C SER A 524 -8.15 -15.36 -28.77
N PRO A 525 -9.15 -16.12 -29.23
CA PRO A 525 -9.00 -17.56 -29.43
C PRO A 525 -8.12 -17.92 -30.63
N GLY A 526 -7.65 -16.93 -31.37
CA GLY A 526 -6.76 -17.09 -32.52
C GLY A 526 -7.45 -17.57 -33.80
N VAL A 527 -6.63 -17.98 -34.78
CA VAL A 527 -7.10 -18.49 -36.08
C VAL A 527 -7.40 -19.98 -35.99
N PHE A 528 -8.11 -20.52 -37.02
CA PHE A 528 -8.57 -21.91 -37.03
C PHE A 528 -7.46 -22.96 -37.20
N ASP A 529 -6.34 -22.58 -37.81
CA ASP A 529 -5.12 -23.40 -37.96
C ASP A 529 -5.39 -24.79 -38.56
N GLU A 530 -6.11 -24.80 -39.71
CA GLU A 530 -6.45 -26.04 -40.42
C GLU A 530 -7.16 -27.10 -39.54
N GLY A 531 -7.94 -26.64 -38.54
CA GLY A 531 -8.64 -27.53 -37.60
C GLY A 531 -7.85 -27.92 -36.34
N LYS A 532 -6.60 -27.48 -36.20
CA LYS A 532 -5.77 -27.78 -35.01
C LYS A 532 -6.06 -26.87 -33.81
N ASN A 533 -6.74 -25.72 -34.01
CA ASN A 533 -7.00 -24.72 -32.98
C ASN A 533 -8.50 -24.56 -32.68
N THR A 534 -9.25 -25.65 -32.57
CA THR A 534 -10.71 -25.65 -32.40
C THR A 534 -11.16 -25.44 -30.95
N ALA A 535 -10.36 -25.85 -29.97
CA ALA A 535 -10.71 -25.73 -28.56
C ALA A 535 -10.92 -24.26 -28.13
N PRO A 536 -11.94 -23.95 -27.29
CA PRO A 536 -12.15 -22.60 -26.80
C PRO A 536 -11.09 -22.20 -25.76
N LEU A 537 -10.93 -20.90 -25.55
CA LEU A 537 -10.36 -20.34 -24.32
C LEU A 537 -11.42 -20.46 -23.21
N VAL A 538 -11.06 -20.95 -22.06
CA VAL A 538 -12.00 -21.17 -20.94
C VAL A 538 -11.54 -20.40 -19.71
N ILE A 539 -12.33 -19.44 -19.26
CA ILE A 539 -12.10 -18.73 -18.02
C ILE A 539 -12.40 -19.68 -16.85
N LYS A 540 -11.39 -19.97 -16.04
CA LYS A 540 -11.50 -20.91 -14.92
C LYS A 540 -11.78 -20.17 -13.62
N ALA A 541 -12.66 -20.73 -12.80
CA ALA A 541 -12.81 -20.27 -11.42
C ALA A 541 -11.51 -20.52 -10.63
N VAL A 542 -11.18 -19.60 -9.75
CA VAL A 542 -10.06 -19.76 -8.81
C VAL A 542 -10.62 -20.40 -7.54
N ASN A 543 -10.20 -21.62 -7.27
CA ASN A 543 -10.54 -22.29 -6.01
C ASN A 543 -9.59 -21.77 -4.93
N HIS A 544 -10.14 -21.14 -3.91
CA HIS A 544 -9.42 -20.62 -2.74
C HIS A 544 -9.07 -21.73 -1.75
#